data_466b563af47fbfffe30acaed45d95f2c
#
_entry.id   466b563af47fbfffe30acaed45d95f2c
#
_cell.length_a   1.000
_cell.length_b   1.000
_cell.length_c   1.000
_cell.angle_alpha   90.00
_cell.angle_beta   90.00
_cell.angle_gamma   90.00
#
_symmetry.space_group_name_H-M   'P 1'
#
loop_
_entity.id
_entity.type
_entity.pdbx_description
1 polymer ?
#
loop_
_entity_poly.entity_id
_entity_poly.type
_entity_poly.pdbx_seq_one_letter_code
_entity_poly.pdbx_strand_id
1 'polypeptide(L)'
;MTKRCPKCVNVALEVTHYCGEEIDVCRQCGGLWFEKNQVNRMIEEINDGPIGECYSHHFGEPQGSTELNCPDCGSHLEAVHLLKDYQTELDICRKCDGSWIDKDELTSVENSPELRGALDELNKKVSWKTYLFQFLTQMPVEYNLKTKSKPWVNWSLIAINILIFCAYFFNIESFEFVLENFALRPADVNNGQEIWTLLTCVFLHGSVMHLVGNMYFLYIIGDNLEDALGHKKYLMYYLICGIGASLFSLVMSQDPNIPSVGASGAIAGLFGMYLMWFRHASLTFMFVIYQKKLSAVWFFAIWIAINIFGLIVLQDGVDYGAHIGGFVVGLVIGYFLKEKVLAENPLIKLLNQPEAVLKR
;
A
#
# COMPACT_ATOMS: atom_id res chain seq x y z
N MET A 1 -12.60 -36.77 25.92
CA MET A 1 -12.32 -36.18 27.26
C MET A 1 -13.09 -34.88 27.33
N THR A 2 -13.73 -34.54 28.45
CA THR A 2 -14.43 -33.25 28.60
C THR A 2 -13.40 -32.15 28.73
N LYS A 3 -13.42 -31.21 27.80
CA LYS A 3 -12.56 -30.01 27.84
C LYS A 3 -12.94 -29.12 29.02
N ARG A 4 -11.96 -28.51 29.66
CA ARG A 4 -12.17 -27.58 30.82
C ARG A 4 -11.82 -26.18 30.43
N CYS A 5 -12.55 -25.22 30.97
CA CYS A 5 -12.32 -23.81 30.77
C CYS A 5 -10.91 -23.40 31.25
N PRO A 6 -10.09 -22.75 30.42
CA PRO A 6 -8.75 -22.28 30.82
C PRO A 6 -8.80 -21.33 32.00
N LYS A 7 -9.81 -20.44 32.04
CA LYS A 7 -9.96 -19.39 33.06
C LYS A 7 -10.66 -19.89 34.33
N CYS A 8 -11.69 -20.71 34.21
CA CYS A 8 -12.49 -21.20 35.34
C CYS A 8 -12.00 -22.55 35.89
N VAL A 9 -10.99 -23.16 35.33
CA VAL A 9 -10.25 -24.40 35.68
C VAL A 9 -11.15 -25.64 35.97
N ASN A 10 -12.17 -25.51 36.79
CA ASN A 10 -13.04 -26.62 37.22
C ASN A 10 -14.38 -26.70 36.45
N VAL A 11 -14.61 -25.85 35.46
CA VAL A 11 -15.83 -25.79 34.68
C VAL A 11 -15.62 -26.48 33.35
N ALA A 12 -16.49 -27.45 33.02
CA ALA A 12 -16.48 -28.08 31.71
C ALA A 12 -16.96 -27.08 30.65
N LEU A 13 -16.33 -27.13 29.48
CA LEU A 13 -16.81 -26.41 28.31
C LEU A 13 -18.00 -27.16 27.71
N GLU A 14 -18.98 -26.42 27.23
CA GLU A 14 -20.15 -26.92 26.53
C GLU A 14 -20.08 -26.60 25.07
N VAL A 15 -20.37 -27.58 24.21
CA VAL A 15 -20.45 -27.37 22.76
C VAL A 15 -21.67 -26.51 22.43
N THR A 16 -21.48 -25.49 21.62
CA THR A 16 -22.54 -24.63 21.09
C THR A 16 -22.28 -24.36 19.61
N HIS A 17 -23.28 -23.86 18.90
CA HIS A 17 -23.15 -23.44 17.52
C HIS A 17 -23.06 -21.92 17.46
N TYR A 18 -22.05 -21.42 16.77
CA TYR A 18 -21.84 -20.00 16.54
C TYR A 18 -21.30 -19.78 15.12
N CYS A 19 -21.98 -18.97 14.31
CA CYS A 19 -21.64 -18.72 12.90
C CYS A 19 -21.31 -20.00 12.12
N GLY A 20 -22.24 -21.02 12.19
CA GLY A 20 -22.11 -22.28 11.47
C GLY A 20 -21.11 -23.30 12.03
N GLU A 21 -20.29 -22.93 12.99
CA GLU A 21 -19.26 -23.80 13.60
C GLU A 21 -19.70 -24.30 14.99
N GLU A 22 -19.30 -25.55 15.32
CA GLU A 22 -19.39 -26.07 16.67
C GLU A 22 -18.21 -25.58 17.49
N ILE A 23 -18.45 -24.74 18.49
CA ILE A 23 -17.42 -24.17 19.37
C ILE A 23 -17.67 -24.54 20.83
N ASP A 24 -16.63 -24.53 21.63
CA ASP A 24 -16.71 -24.80 23.05
C ASP A 24 -16.86 -23.50 23.86
N VAL A 25 -17.93 -23.40 24.66
CA VAL A 25 -18.24 -22.22 25.48
C VAL A 25 -18.18 -22.51 26.98
N CYS A 26 -17.59 -21.61 27.74
CA CYS A 26 -17.69 -21.61 29.20
C CYS A 26 -18.93 -20.84 29.63
N ARG A 27 -19.94 -21.52 30.20
CA ARG A 27 -21.17 -20.87 30.69
C ARG A 27 -20.95 -19.96 31.88
N GLN A 28 -19.82 -20.11 32.59
CA GLN A 28 -19.52 -19.29 33.78
C GLN A 28 -18.88 -17.95 33.41
N CYS A 29 -17.85 -17.93 32.55
CA CYS A 29 -17.16 -16.69 32.17
C CYS A 29 -17.55 -16.17 30.78
N GLY A 30 -18.25 -16.99 29.98
CA GLY A 30 -18.65 -16.62 28.61
C GLY A 30 -17.51 -16.67 27.59
N GLY A 31 -16.31 -17.15 27.97
CA GLY A 31 -15.20 -17.32 27.05
C GLY A 31 -15.40 -18.49 26.08
N LEU A 32 -14.82 -18.40 24.93
CA LEU A 32 -14.97 -19.33 23.80
C LEU A 32 -13.62 -19.97 23.48
N TRP A 33 -13.66 -21.30 23.23
CA TRP A 33 -12.53 -22.03 22.72
C TRP A 33 -12.79 -22.45 21.27
N PHE A 34 -11.88 -22.09 20.41
CA PHE A 34 -11.88 -22.45 19.00
C PHE A 34 -10.76 -23.46 18.73
N GLU A 35 -11.10 -24.59 18.14
CA GLU A 35 -10.12 -25.53 17.63
C GLU A 35 -9.44 -24.99 16.38
N LYS A 36 -8.35 -25.64 15.98
CA LYS A 36 -7.61 -25.31 14.74
C LYS A 36 -8.56 -25.09 13.56
N ASN A 37 -8.39 -23.98 12.87
CA ASN A 37 -9.17 -23.55 11.70
C ASN A 37 -10.65 -23.20 11.95
N GLN A 38 -11.20 -23.32 13.15
CA GLN A 38 -12.60 -22.94 13.40
C GLN A 38 -12.80 -21.42 13.28
N VAL A 39 -11.85 -20.63 13.78
CA VAL A 39 -11.89 -19.16 13.62
C VAL A 39 -11.89 -18.79 12.14
N ASN A 40 -11.11 -19.50 11.32
CA ASN A 40 -11.07 -19.25 9.87
C ASN A 40 -12.41 -19.53 9.21
N ARG A 41 -13.00 -20.68 9.47
CA ARG A 41 -14.31 -21.05 8.89
C ARG A 41 -15.43 -20.11 9.35
N MET A 42 -15.42 -19.70 10.61
CA MET A 42 -16.36 -18.72 11.14
C MET A 42 -16.27 -17.37 10.40
N ILE A 43 -15.05 -16.90 10.13
CA ILE A 43 -14.83 -15.66 9.38
C ILE A 43 -15.25 -15.84 7.92
N GLU A 44 -15.04 -17.01 7.33
CA GLU A 44 -15.51 -17.35 5.97
C GLU A 44 -17.03 -17.26 5.86
N GLU A 45 -17.76 -17.78 6.84
CA GLU A 45 -19.23 -17.77 6.86
C GLU A 45 -19.79 -16.37 7.09
N ILE A 46 -19.18 -15.58 7.98
CA ILE A 46 -19.58 -14.18 8.21
C ILE A 46 -19.40 -13.32 6.94
N ASN A 47 -18.45 -13.66 6.07
CA ASN A 47 -18.08 -12.85 4.89
C ASN A 47 -18.58 -13.43 3.54
N ASP A 48 -19.48 -14.43 3.54
CA ASP A 48 -20.03 -15.06 2.32
C ASP A 48 -18.97 -15.57 1.32
N GLY A 49 -17.82 -16.06 1.77
CA GLY A 49 -16.82 -16.60 0.86
C GLY A 49 -15.55 -17.18 1.48
N PRO A 50 -14.85 -18.07 0.73
CA PRO A 50 -13.68 -18.76 1.25
C PRO A 50 -12.51 -17.81 1.50
N ILE A 51 -11.97 -17.86 2.70
CA ILE A 51 -10.74 -17.16 3.09
C ILE A 51 -9.58 -18.13 2.85
N GLY A 52 -8.69 -17.74 1.96
CA GLY A 52 -7.70 -18.61 1.33
C GLY A 52 -6.59 -19.18 2.21
N GLU A 53 -6.35 -18.75 3.46
CA GLU A 53 -5.28 -19.27 4.32
C GLU A 53 -5.55 -19.05 5.82
N CYS A 54 -4.90 -19.89 6.66
CA CYS A 54 -5.11 -19.98 8.10
C CYS A 54 -4.70 -18.69 8.85
N TYR A 55 -5.60 -18.07 9.59
CA TYR A 55 -5.36 -16.85 10.38
C TYR A 55 -4.33 -17.04 11.51
N SER A 56 -4.03 -18.27 11.91
CA SER A 56 -2.99 -18.55 12.91
C SER A 56 -1.60 -18.02 12.55
N HIS A 57 -1.36 -17.74 11.25
CA HIS A 57 -0.12 -17.14 10.76
C HIS A 57 -0.10 -15.60 10.85
N HIS A 58 -1.23 -14.97 11.17
CA HIS A 58 -1.39 -13.50 11.20
C HIS A 58 -1.46 -12.92 12.62
N PHE A 59 -1.32 -13.75 13.62
CA PHE A 59 -1.23 -13.28 15.00
C PHE A 59 -0.01 -12.38 15.19
N GLY A 60 -0.18 -11.29 15.93
CA GLY A 60 0.89 -10.35 16.27
C GLY A 60 2.02 -10.99 17.07
N GLU A 61 3.02 -10.20 17.45
CA GLU A 61 4.13 -10.71 18.28
C GLU A 61 3.60 -11.22 19.61
N PRO A 62 4.17 -12.35 20.12
CA PRO A 62 3.78 -12.89 21.41
C PRO A 62 3.99 -11.85 22.51
N GLN A 63 3.00 -11.68 23.37
CA GLN A 63 3.07 -10.80 24.53
C GLN A 63 3.61 -11.54 25.78
N GLY A 64 3.72 -12.86 25.67
CA GLY A 64 4.25 -13.73 26.71
C GLY A 64 3.39 -14.96 26.95
N SER A 65 3.89 -15.89 27.76
CA SER A 65 3.13 -17.06 28.22
C SER A 65 2.09 -16.63 29.26
N THR A 66 0.86 -17.09 29.10
CA THR A 66 -0.21 -16.86 30.09
C THR A 66 -0.24 -17.98 31.12
N GLU A 67 -0.97 -17.76 32.25
CA GLU A 67 -1.22 -18.81 33.24
C GLU A 67 -2.30 -19.81 32.76
N LEU A 68 -2.91 -19.56 31.60
CA LEU A 68 -3.98 -20.38 31.07
C LEU A 68 -3.44 -21.64 30.38
N ASN A 69 -4.16 -22.75 30.54
CA ASN A 69 -3.82 -24.04 29.93
C ASN A 69 -4.78 -24.39 28.80
N CYS A 70 -4.25 -24.90 27.73
CA CYS A 70 -5.03 -25.33 26.58
C CYS A 70 -6.01 -26.45 26.95
N PRO A 71 -7.31 -26.30 26.62
CA PRO A 71 -8.33 -27.33 26.90
C PRO A 71 -8.07 -28.67 26.21
N ASP A 72 -7.40 -28.66 25.06
CA ASP A 72 -7.16 -29.86 24.25
C ASP A 72 -5.87 -30.60 24.63
N CYS A 73 -4.75 -29.88 24.80
CA CYS A 73 -3.45 -30.52 24.96
C CYS A 73 -2.75 -30.22 26.30
N GLY A 74 -3.33 -29.34 27.14
CA GLY A 74 -2.80 -28.99 28.46
C GLY A 74 -1.54 -28.12 28.44
N SER A 75 -1.03 -27.69 27.29
CA SER A 75 0.11 -26.76 27.19
C SER A 75 -0.32 -25.35 27.61
N HIS A 76 0.63 -24.55 28.12
CA HIS A 76 0.35 -23.14 28.38
C HIS A 76 -0.03 -22.40 27.11
N LEU A 77 -1.01 -21.51 27.25
CA LEU A 77 -1.41 -20.58 26.18
C LEU A 77 -0.44 -19.40 26.14
N GLU A 78 -0.36 -18.78 24.99
CA GLU A 78 0.46 -17.61 24.73
C GLU A 78 -0.43 -16.46 24.29
N ALA A 79 -0.35 -15.32 24.99
CA ALA A 79 -1.07 -14.12 24.62
C ALA A 79 -0.47 -13.52 23.35
N VAL A 80 -1.31 -13.22 22.38
CA VAL A 80 -0.94 -12.55 21.14
C VAL A 80 -1.95 -11.48 20.83
N HIS A 81 -1.52 -10.39 20.21
CA HIS A 81 -2.47 -9.43 19.68
C HIS A 81 -3.09 -9.98 18.40
N LEU A 82 -4.40 -9.89 18.25
CA LEU A 82 -5.14 -10.36 17.07
C LEU A 82 -4.61 -9.71 15.77
N LEU A 83 -4.30 -8.44 15.84
CA LEU A 83 -3.54 -7.68 14.84
C LEU A 83 -2.72 -6.68 15.65
N LYS A 84 -1.51 -6.36 15.26
CA LYS A 84 -0.49 -5.65 16.05
C LYS A 84 -0.93 -4.33 16.73
N ASP A 85 -2.02 -3.69 16.28
CA ASP A 85 -2.54 -2.43 16.83
C ASP A 85 -3.96 -2.54 17.37
N TYR A 86 -4.55 -3.69 17.33
CA TYR A 86 -5.78 -3.92 18.04
C TYR A 86 -5.39 -4.37 19.46
N GLN A 87 -5.78 -3.62 20.46
CA GLN A 87 -5.57 -3.95 21.87
C GLN A 87 -6.33 -5.21 22.31
N THR A 88 -6.80 -6.00 21.33
CA THR A 88 -7.49 -7.26 21.58
C THR A 88 -6.46 -8.35 21.66
N GLU A 89 -6.27 -8.88 22.84
CA GLU A 89 -5.40 -10.02 23.10
C GLU A 89 -6.18 -11.31 22.86
N LEU A 90 -5.51 -12.31 22.28
CA LEU A 90 -6.01 -13.67 22.15
C LEU A 90 -5.01 -14.62 22.81
N ASP A 91 -5.53 -15.63 23.47
CA ASP A 91 -4.71 -16.70 24.02
C ASP A 91 -4.65 -17.87 23.04
N ILE A 92 -3.48 -18.15 22.45
CA ILE A 92 -3.29 -19.21 21.46
C ILE A 92 -2.49 -20.37 22.01
N CYS A 93 -2.78 -21.57 21.52
CA CYS A 93 -1.97 -22.75 21.76
C CYS A 93 -1.03 -23.00 20.58
N ARG A 94 0.27 -22.79 20.73
CA ARG A 94 1.26 -23.07 19.67
C ARG A 94 1.40 -24.56 19.32
N LYS A 95 0.85 -25.47 20.15
CA LYS A 95 0.98 -26.92 19.93
C LYS A 95 -0.18 -27.50 19.10
N CYS A 96 -1.40 -27.03 19.31
CA CYS A 96 -2.57 -27.53 18.61
C CYS A 96 -3.29 -26.47 17.77
N ASP A 97 -2.76 -25.24 17.71
CA ASP A 97 -3.31 -24.10 16.97
C ASP A 97 -4.74 -23.72 17.35
N GLY A 98 -5.20 -24.07 18.55
CA GLY A 98 -6.48 -23.62 19.10
C GLY A 98 -6.35 -22.23 19.73
N SER A 99 -7.46 -21.52 19.84
CA SER A 99 -7.51 -20.14 20.36
C SER A 99 -8.60 -20.00 21.41
N TRP A 100 -8.27 -19.34 22.53
CA TRP A 100 -9.20 -18.91 23.54
C TRP A 100 -9.50 -17.43 23.42
N ILE A 101 -10.78 -17.08 23.47
CA ILE A 101 -11.26 -15.70 23.40
C ILE A 101 -12.12 -15.43 24.61
N ASP A 102 -11.76 -14.48 25.41
CA ASP A 102 -12.57 -14.02 26.53
C ASP A 102 -13.82 -13.24 26.04
N LYS A 103 -14.88 -13.23 26.84
CA LYS A 103 -16.13 -12.54 26.48
C LYS A 103 -15.93 -11.05 26.16
N ASP A 104 -15.06 -10.38 26.90
CA ASP A 104 -14.79 -8.95 26.72
C ASP A 104 -14.00 -8.70 25.43
N GLU A 105 -13.09 -9.62 25.09
CA GLU A 105 -12.31 -9.61 23.85
C GLU A 105 -13.21 -9.88 22.64
N LEU A 106 -14.13 -10.85 22.73
CA LEU A 106 -15.10 -11.13 21.68
C LEU A 106 -15.93 -9.89 21.33
N THR A 107 -16.40 -9.18 22.34
CA THR A 107 -17.16 -7.93 22.15
C THR A 107 -16.32 -6.84 21.47
N SER A 108 -15.04 -6.76 21.79
CA SER A 108 -14.08 -5.88 21.12
C SER A 108 -13.88 -6.23 19.64
N VAL A 109 -13.75 -7.52 19.33
CA VAL A 109 -13.61 -8.04 17.95
C VAL A 109 -14.89 -7.77 17.14
N GLU A 110 -16.06 -8.10 17.70
CA GLU A 110 -17.36 -7.90 17.02
C GLU A 110 -17.67 -6.43 16.74
N ASN A 111 -17.25 -5.53 17.63
CA ASN A 111 -17.51 -4.10 17.54
C ASN A 111 -16.41 -3.30 16.88
N SER A 112 -15.34 -3.93 16.39
CA SER A 112 -14.27 -3.24 15.67
C SER A 112 -14.73 -2.90 14.23
N PRO A 113 -15.16 -1.66 13.94
CA PRO A 113 -15.56 -1.26 12.58
C PRO A 113 -14.36 -1.31 11.63
N GLU A 114 -13.16 -1.16 12.17
CA GLU A 114 -11.90 -1.13 11.42
C GLU A 114 -11.50 -2.51 10.92
N LEU A 115 -11.69 -3.57 11.76
CA LEU A 115 -11.43 -4.94 11.35
C LEU A 115 -12.40 -5.38 10.24
N ARG A 116 -13.71 -5.10 10.40
CA ARG A 116 -14.71 -5.36 9.36
C ARG A 116 -14.38 -4.62 8.07
N GLY A 117 -14.06 -3.32 8.16
CA GLY A 117 -13.69 -2.53 7.01
C GLY A 117 -12.45 -3.05 6.28
N ALA A 118 -11.42 -3.47 7.02
CA ALA A 118 -10.20 -4.04 6.46
C ALA A 118 -10.46 -5.40 5.76
N LEU A 119 -11.26 -6.28 6.38
CA LEU A 119 -11.63 -7.58 5.81
C LEU A 119 -12.54 -7.44 4.58
N ASP A 120 -13.52 -6.53 4.61
CA ASP A 120 -14.40 -6.25 3.47
C ASP A 120 -13.63 -5.72 2.26
N GLU A 121 -12.58 -4.97 2.47
CA GLU A 121 -11.77 -4.42 1.39
C GLU A 121 -10.78 -5.40 0.79
N LEU A 122 -10.18 -6.26 1.60
CA LEU A 122 -9.36 -7.37 1.12
C LEU A 122 -10.17 -8.32 0.20
N ASN A 123 -11.50 -8.36 0.36
CA ASN A 123 -12.41 -9.22 -0.39
C ASN A 123 -13.20 -8.54 -1.51
N LYS A 124 -13.01 -7.25 -1.74
CA LYS A 124 -13.74 -6.53 -2.78
C LYS A 124 -13.53 -7.13 -4.18
N LYS A 125 -14.61 -7.64 -4.78
CA LYS A 125 -14.63 -8.06 -6.19
C LYS A 125 -14.52 -6.82 -7.10
N VAL A 126 -13.84 -6.98 -8.23
CA VAL A 126 -13.74 -5.93 -9.25
C VAL A 126 -15.14 -5.48 -9.67
N SER A 127 -15.44 -4.19 -9.45
CA SER A 127 -16.71 -3.62 -9.90
C SER A 127 -16.76 -3.63 -11.44
N TRP A 128 -17.96 -3.87 -12.03
CA TRP A 128 -18.15 -3.76 -13.47
C TRP A 128 -17.77 -2.37 -14.01
N LYS A 129 -17.92 -1.31 -13.20
CA LYS A 129 -17.50 0.06 -13.54
C LYS A 129 -15.98 0.16 -13.70
N THR A 130 -15.24 -0.48 -12.80
CA THR A 130 -13.79 -0.54 -12.85
C THR A 130 -13.31 -1.39 -14.03
N TYR A 131 -14.01 -2.50 -14.33
CA TYR A 131 -13.75 -3.29 -15.52
C TYR A 131 -13.95 -2.45 -16.79
N LEU A 132 -15.07 -1.74 -16.91
CA LEU A 132 -15.35 -0.86 -18.06
C LEU A 132 -14.31 0.28 -18.17
N PHE A 133 -13.94 0.89 -17.05
CA PHE A 133 -12.90 1.91 -17.03
C PHE A 133 -11.57 1.35 -17.55
N GLN A 134 -11.12 0.21 -17.05
CA GLN A 134 -9.89 -0.43 -17.52
C GLN A 134 -9.97 -0.86 -18.99
N PHE A 135 -11.12 -1.38 -19.44
CA PHE A 135 -11.34 -1.74 -20.82
C PHE A 135 -11.18 -0.53 -21.76
N LEU A 136 -11.73 0.61 -21.39
CA LEU A 136 -11.67 1.84 -22.19
C LEU A 136 -10.30 2.51 -22.15
N THR A 137 -9.63 2.51 -21.01
CA THR A 137 -8.40 3.28 -20.80
C THR A 137 -7.13 2.44 -20.87
N GLN A 138 -7.24 1.11 -20.71
CA GLN A 138 -6.12 0.17 -20.54
C GLN A 138 -5.19 0.54 -19.37
N MET A 139 -5.66 1.34 -18.43
CA MET A 139 -4.87 1.82 -17.29
C MET A 139 -4.95 0.86 -16.10
N PRO A 140 -3.86 0.66 -15.33
CA PRO A 140 -3.87 -0.19 -14.15
C PRO A 140 -4.73 0.42 -13.03
N VAL A 141 -5.39 -0.41 -12.26
CA VAL A 141 -6.13 0.01 -11.05
C VAL A 141 -5.57 -0.73 -9.86
N GLU A 142 -5.40 -0.02 -8.76
CA GLU A 142 -5.03 -0.60 -7.47
C GLU A 142 -6.26 -1.13 -6.76
N TYR A 143 -6.10 -2.33 -6.21
CA TYR A 143 -7.11 -2.95 -5.35
C TYR A 143 -6.44 -3.32 -4.07
N ASN A 144 -6.80 -3.01 -2.97
CA ASN A 144 -6.43 -3.59 -1.67
C ASN A 144 -6.15 -2.58 -0.57
N LEU A 145 -6.08 -1.28 -0.87
CA LEU A 145 -5.72 -0.31 0.15
C LEU A 145 -6.79 0.77 0.23
N LYS A 146 -7.37 0.92 1.40
CA LYS A 146 -8.22 2.06 1.74
C LYS A 146 -7.45 2.96 2.67
N THR A 147 -7.33 4.19 2.26
CA THR A 147 -6.69 5.22 3.07
C THR A 147 -7.54 5.55 4.30
N LYS A 148 -6.90 5.69 5.46
CA LYS A 148 -7.53 6.12 6.72
C LYS A 148 -7.89 7.60 6.68
N SER A 149 -7.10 8.40 5.96
CA SER A 149 -7.25 9.84 5.83
C SER A 149 -7.53 10.26 4.39
N LYS A 150 -8.15 11.43 4.21
CA LYS A 150 -8.33 12.00 2.87
C LYS A 150 -7.01 12.55 2.36
N PRO A 151 -6.58 12.23 1.12
CA PRO A 151 -5.29 12.62 0.58
C PRO A 151 -5.32 14.07 0.03
N TRP A 152 -5.46 15.04 0.92
CA TRP A 152 -5.60 16.46 0.55
C TRP A 152 -4.40 17.02 -0.19
N VAL A 153 -3.18 16.62 0.20
CA VAL A 153 -1.96 17.12 -0.45
C VAL A 153 -1.82 16.51 -1.84
N ASN A 154 -2.11 15.23 -1.99
CA ASN A 154 -2.08 14.57 -3.29
C ASN A 154 -3.08 15.19 -4.26
N TRP A 155 -4.32 15.42 -3.81
CA TRP A 155 -5.32 16.12 -4.62
C TRP A 155 -4.91 17.56 -4.95
N SER A 156 -4.27 18.25 -4.02
CA SER A 156 -3.76 19.61 -4.25
C SER A 156 -2.62 19.62 -5.28
N LEU A 157 -1.70 18.65 -5.23
CA LEU A 157 -0.64 18.52 -6.24
C LEU A 157 -1.23 18.26 -7.63
N ILE A 158 -2.21 17.37 -7.74
CA ILE A 158 -2.92 17.10 -9.00
C ILE A 158 -3.58 18.39 -9.51
N ALA A 159 -4.33 19.08 -8.66
CA ALA A 159 -5.02 20.32 -9.04
C ALA A 159 -4.03 21.43 -9.46
N ILE A 160 -2.92 21.61 -8.74
CA ILE A 160 -1.89 22.59 -9.06
C ILE A 160 -1.27 22.31 -10.44
N ASN A 161 -0.90 21.04 -10.72
CA ASN A 161 -0.36 20.68 -12.03
C ASN A 161 -1.35 20.96 -13.17
N ILE A 162 -2.62 20.61 -12.99
CA ILE A 162 -3.67 20.88 -13.97
C ILE A 162 -3.83 22.39 -14.18
N LEU A 163 -3.92 23.19 -13.10
CA LEU A 163 -4.11 24.63 -13.18
C LEU A 163 -2.93 25.33 -13.86
N ILE A 164 -1.68 24.95 -13.48
CA ILE A 164 -0.47 25.48 -14.13
C ILE A 164 -0.49 25.15 -15.63
N PHE A 165 -0.77 23.90 -15.99
CA PHE A 165 -0.83 23.47 -17.39
C PHE A 165 -1.88 24.24 -18.17
N CYS A 166 -3.08 24.39 -17.65
CA CYS A 166 -4.14 25.16 -18.28
C CYS A 166 -3.78 26.65 -18.47
N ALA A 167 -2.95 27.21 -17.58
CA ALA A 167 -2.57 28.62 -17.65
C ALA A 167 -1.65 28.95 -18.85
N TYR A 168 -0.85 27.97 -19.32
CA TYR A 168 0.09 28.26 -20.42
C TYR A 168 -0.15 27.46 -21.70
N PHE A 169 -0.80 26.29 -21.63
CA PHE A 169 -0.84 25.35 -22.75
C PHE A 169 -1.62 25.84 -23.97
N PHE A 170 -2.67 26.63 -23.76
CA PHE A 170 -3.57 27.07 -24.83
C PHE A 170 -3.10 28.32 -25.60
N ASN A 171 -1.98 28.92 -25.20
CA ASN A 171 -1.38 30.06 -25.89
C ASN A 171 0.10 29.74 -26.18
N ILE A 172 0.47 29.81 -27.47
CA ILE A 172 1.81 29.43 -27.90
C ILE A 172 2.93 30.30 -27.31
N GLU A 173 2.70 31.59 -27.16
CA GLU A 173 3.67 32.50 -26.58
C GLU A 173 3.88 32.23 -25.10
N SER A 174 2.79 31.92 -24.37
CA SER A 174 2.84 31.51 -22.97
C SER A 174 3.53 30.17 -22.79
N PHE A 175 3.27 29.22 -23.71
CA PHE A 175 3.87 27.90 -23.69
C PHE A 175 5.41 27.99 -23.88
N GLU A 176 5.85 28.71 -24.91
CA GLU A 176 7.26 28.93 -25.18
C GLU A 176 7.93 29.66 -24.01
N PHE A 177 7.35 30.75 -23.51
CA PHE A 177 7.86 31.49 -22.37
C PHE A 177 8.04 30.63 -21.14
N VAL A 178 7.03 29.77 -20.82
CA VAL A 178 7.11 28.90 -19.63
C VAL A 178 8.18 27.83 -19.80
N LEU A 179 8.32 27.24 -20.98
CA LEU A 179 9.37 26.25 -21.23
C LEU A 179 10.76 26.85 -21.24
N GLU A 180 10.91 28.08 -21.74
CA GLU A 180 12.20 28.76 -21.72
C GLU A 180 12.69 29.12 -20.32
N ASN A 181 11.78 29.55 -19.43
CA ASN A 181 12.19 30.12 -18.13
C ASN A 181 12.01 29.17 -16.95
N PHE A 182 11.24 28.08 -17.07
CA PHE A 182 10.87 27.20 -15.95
C PHE A 182 11.10 25.71 -16.20
N ALA A 183 11.38 25.28 -17.44
CA ALA A 183 11.78 23.90 -17.72
C ALA A 183 13.26 23.69 -17.36
N LEU A 184 13.61 22.49 -16.92
CA LEU A 184 14.99 22.14 -16.58
C LEU A 184 15.80 21.93 -17.84
N ARG A 185 16.83 22.79 -18.05
CA ARG A 185 17.89 22.54 -19.03
C ARG A 185 19.16 22.20 -18.28
N PRO A 186 19.64 20.95 -18.37
CA PRO A 186 20.89 20.58 -17.69
C PRO A 186 22.09 21.49 -17.99
N ALA A 187 22.19 21.97 -19.22
CA ALA A 187 23.26 22.87 -19.64
C ALA A 187 23.26 24.17 -18.83
N ASP A 188 22.10 24.79 -18.61
CA ASP A 188 22.00 26.08 -17.90
C ASP A 188 22.30 25.92 -16.42
N VAL A 189 21.73 24.89 -15.78
CA VAL A 189 21.98 24.62 -14.36
C VAL A 189 23.44 24.24 -14.09
N ASN A 190 24.08 23.46 -14.97
CA ASN A 190 25.50 23.12 -14.87
C ASN A 190 26.40 24.33 -14.99
N ASN A 191 25.96 25.40 -15.67
CA ASN A 191 26.63 26.70 -15.74
C ASN A 191 26.27 27.64 -14.58
N GLY A 192 25.51 27.17 -13.60
CA GLY A 192 25.05 27.95 -12.43
C GLY A 192 23.89 28.89 -12.73
N GLN A 193 23.20 28.71 -13.85
CA GLN A 193 22.04 29.50 -14.27
C GLN A 193 20.76 28.76 -13.96
N GLU A 194 19.66 29.47 -13.82
CA GLU A 194 18.30 28.96 -13.71
C GLU A 194 18.10 27.81 -12.69
N ILE A 195 18.78 27.84 -11.55
CA ILE A 195 18.75 26.78 -10.51
C ILE A 195 17.36 26.48 -10.00
N TRP A 196 16.40 27.45 -10.03
CA TRP A 196 15.01 27.24 -9.65
C TRP A 196 14.31 26.20 -10.52
N THR A 197 14.81 25.94 -11.74
CA THR A 197 14.25 24.95 -12.65
C THR A 197 14.37 23.51 -12.15
N LEU A 198 15.29 23.24 -11.22
CA LEU A 198 15.35 21.96 -10.49
C LEU A 198 14.04 21.62 -9.78
N LEU A 199 13.24 22.62 -9.43
CA LEU A 199 11.95 22.44 -8.76
C LEU A 199 10.78 22.77 -9.68
N THR A 200 10.85 23.84 -10.45
CA THR A 200 9.70 24.30 -11.25
C THR A 200 9.33 23.33 -12.36
N CYS A 201 10.30 22.64 -12.95
CA CYS A 201 10.07 21.65 -14.00
C CYS A 201 9.12 20.51 -13.57
N VAL A 202 9.07 20.20 -12.27
CA VAL A 202 8.21 19.14 -11.71
C VAL A 202 6.72 19.46 -11.89
N PHE A 203 6.35 20.72 -12.08
CA PHE A 203 4.97 21.16 -12.24
C PHE A 203 4.58 21.47 -13.69
N LEU A 204 5.48 21.28 -14.63
CA LEU A 204 5.26 21.57 -16.04
C LEU A 204 5.02 20.29 -16.84
N HIS A 205 4.26 20.40 -17.93
CA HIS A 205 3.94 19.27 -18.81
C HIS A 205 3.97 19.70 -20.29
N GLY A 206 4.60 18.89 -21.13
CA GLY A 206 4.74 19.21 -22.56
C GLY A 206 3.52 18.83 -23.42
N SER A 207 2.59 18.04 -22.89
CA SER A 207 1.38 17.61 -23.62
C SER A 207 0.26 17.18 -22.68
N VAL A 208 -0.98 17.15 -23.20
CA VAL A 208 -2.14 16.64 -22.47
C VAL A 208 -1.94 15.21 -21.99
N MET A 209 -1.42 14.32 -22.86
CA MET A 209 -1.21 12.90 -22.51
C MET A 209 -0.13 12.75 -21.44
N HIS A 210 0.90 13.60 -21.46
CA HIS A 210 1.95 13.65 -20.44
C HIS A 210 1.37 14.06 -19.08
N LEU A 211 0.52 15.11 -19.05
CA LEU A 211 -0.18 15.52 -17.83
C LEU A 211 -1.10 14.41 -17.32
N VAL A 212 -1.97 13.86 -18.17
CA VAL A 212 -2.95 12.83 -17.77
C VAL A 212 -2.25 11.60 -17.22
N GLY A 213 -1.18 11.13 -17.86
CA GLY A 213 -0.40 9.98 -17.38
C GLY A 213 0.21 10.22 -15.99
N ASN A 214 0.83 11.39 -15.79
CA ASN A 214 1.41 11.77 -14.50
C ASN A 214 0.33 11.88 -13.40
N MET A 215 -0.75 12.61 -13.65
CA MET A 215 -1.82 12.79 -12.67
C MET A 215 -2.51 11.48 -12.34
N TYR A 216 -2.63 10.57 -13.29
CA TYR A 216 -3.19 9.26 -13.08
C TYR A 216 -2.33 8.40 -12.12
N PHE A 217 -1.02 8.32 -12.35
CA PHE A 217 -0.14 7.58 -11.45
C PHE A 217 -0.05 8.26 -10.07
N LEU A 218 -0.04 9.58 -10.01
CA LEU A 218 -0.09 10.30 -8.76
C LEU A 218 -1.39 10.02 -7.99
N TYR A 219 -2.52 9.91 -8.71
CA TYR A 219 -3.82 9.55 -8.11
C TYR A 219 -3.84 8.12 -7.54
N ILE A 220 -3.24 7.13 -8.26
CA ILE A 220 -3.29 5.71 -7.84
C ILE A 220 -2.44 5.44 -6.60
N ILE A 221 -1.21 5.97 -6.56
CA ILE A 221 -0.25 5.59 -5.51
C ILE A 221 -0.07 6.66 -4.44
N GLY A 222 -0.40 7.92 -4.78
CA GLY A 222 -0.10 9.05 -3.91
C GLY A 222 -0.92 9.06 -2.64
N ASP A 223 -2.16 8.64 -2.69
CA ASP A 223 -3.06 8.57 -1.53
C ASP A 223 -2.55 7.60 -0.46
N ASN A 224 -2.09 6.43 -0.86
CA ASN A 224 -1.52 5.43 0.05
C ASN A 224 -0.25 5.92 0.72
N LEU A 225 0.61 6.61 -0.03
CA LEU A 225 1.84 7.18 0.51
C LEU A 225 1.58 8.38 1.41
N GLU A 226 0.60 9.21 1.07
CA GLU A 226 0.17 10.31 1.93
C GLU A 226 -0.43 9.80 3.24
N ASP A 227 -1.23 8.73 3.20
CA ASP A 227 -1.79 8.09 4.38
C ASP A 227 -0.71 7.49 5.28
N ALA A 228 0.31 6.85 4.68
CA ALA A 228 1.43 6.24 5.39
C ALA A 228 2.37 7.26 6.05
N LEU A 229 2.59 8.41 5.42
CA LEU A 229 3.55 9.44 5.85
C LEU A 229 2.91 10.60 6.61
N GLY A 230 1.62 10.84 6.37
CA GLY A 230 0.91 12.07 6.73
C GLY A 230 1.25 13.22 5.77
N HIS A 231 0.33 14.18 5.67
CA HIS A 231 0.32 15.27 4.70
C HIS A 231 1.65 16.03 4.53
N LYS A 232 2.26 16.46 5.64
CA LYS A 232 3.48 17.31 5.59
C LYS A 232 4.70 16.54 5.07
N LYS A 233 4.91 15.31 5.55
CA LYS A 233 6.05 14.49 5.13
C LYS A 233 5.88 14.03 3.69
N TYR A 234 4.65 13.70 3.27
CA TYR A 234 4.35 13.35 1.89
C TYR A 234 4.75 14.45 0.92
N LEU A 235 4.30 15.71 1.16
CA LEU A 235 4.72 16.85 0.34
C LEU A 235 6.24 17.03 0.32
N MET A 236 6.88 16.99 1.49
CA MET A 236 8.33 17.14 1.61
C MET A 236 9.06 16.09 0.78
N TYR A 237 8.70 14.82 0.88
CA TYR A 237 9.37 13.75 0.13
C TYR A 237 9.04 13.77 -1.35
N TYR A 238 7.84 14.18 -1.75
CA TYR A 238 7.51 14.43 -3.15
C TYR A 238 8.46 15.46 -3.77
N LEU A 239 8.67 16.60 -3.09
CA LEU A 239 9.58 17.65 -3.58
C LEU A 239 11.04 17.21 -3.55
N ILE A 240 11.49 16.48 -2.51
CA ILE A 240 12.84 15.93 -2.44
C ILE A 240 13.09 14.95 -3.59
N CYS A 241 12.15 14.08 -3.89
CA CYS A 241 12.24 13.15 -5.03
C CYS A 241 12.29 13.90 -6.36
N GLY A 242 11.49 14.97 -6.52
CA GLY A 242 11.50 15.79 -7.72
C GLY A 242 12.85 16.49 -7.93
N ILE A 243 13.38 17.15 -6.90
CA ILE A 243 14.69 17.77 -6.95
C ILE A 243 15.80 16.73 -7.19
N GLY A 244 15.73 15.58 -6.50
CA GLY A 244 16.66 14.48 -6.70
C GLY A 244 16.65 13.96 -8.14
N ALA A 245 15.46 13.79 -8.72
CA ALA A 245 15.30 13.41 -10.13
C ALA A 245 15.94 14.43 -11.06
N SER A 246 15.72 15.73 -10.82
CA SER A 246 16.33 16.82 -11.58
C SER A 246 17.86 16.79 -11.49
N LEU A 247 18.42 16.54 -10.31
CA LEU A 247 19.88 16.42 -10.14
C LEU A 247 20.45 15.21 -10.91
N PHE A 248 19.75 14.10 -10.97
CA PHE A 248 20.15 12.95 -11.81
C PHE A 248 20.06 13.29 -13.29
N SER A 249 19.07 14.06 -13.72
CA SER A 249 18.96 14.54 -15.09
C SER A 249 20.19 15.36 -15.52
N LEU A 250 20.75 16.21 -14.62
CA LEU A 250 21.97 16.98 -14.93
C LEU A 250 23.15 16.10 -15.35
N VAL A 251 23.22 14.87 -14.80
CA VAL A 251 24.35 13.95 -15.03
C VAL A 251 24.07 12.95 -16.13
N MET A 252 22.81 12.53 -16.28
CA MET A 252 22.41 11.40 -17.13
C MET A 252 21.71 11.83 -18.43
N SER A 253 21.43 13.11 -18.61
CA SER A 253 20.81 13.62 -19.85
C SER A 253 21.69 13.32 -21.06
N GLN A 254 21.10 12.77 -22.12
CA GLN A 254 21.78 12.49 -23.37
C GLN A 254 22.07 13.76 -24.17
N ASP A 255 21.17 14.75 -24.10
CA ASP A 255 21.38 16.10 -24.63
C ASP A 255 21.01 17.11 -23.56
N PRO A 256 22.03 17.81 -22.98
CA PRO A 256 21.82 18.78 -21.91
C PRO A 256 21.07 20.04 -22.33
N ASN A 257 20.87 20.28 -23.63
CA ASN A 257 20.15 21.45 -24.15
C ASN A 257 18.65 21.22 -24.30
N ILE A 258 18.20 19.96 -24.29
CA ILE A 258 16.78 19.66 -24.37
C ILE A 258 16.10 19.94 -23.03
N PRO A 259 15.02 20.75 -23.02
CA PRO A 259 14.31 21.04 -21.78
C PRO A 259 13.56 19.81 -21.26
N SER A 260 13.73 19.50 -19.98
CA SER A 260 13.01 18.45 -19.26
C SER A 260 11.89 19.05 -18.41
N VAL A 261 10.71 18.47 -18.49
CA VAL A 261 9.52 18.86 -17.72
C VAL A 261 8.73 17.63 -17.29
N GLY A 262 8.04 17.71 -16.16
CA GLY A 262 7.09 16.69 -15.74
C GLY A 262 7.22 16.29 -14.28
N ALA A 263 6.07 15.96 -13.68
CA ALA A 263 6.01 15.38 -12.33
C ALA A 263 6.61 13.97 -12.26
N SER A 264 6.94 13.37 -13.40
CA SER A 264 7.28 11.94 -13.51
C SER A 264 8.52 11.53 -12.71
N GLY A 265 9.52 12.41 -12.58
CA GLY A 265 10.68 12.18 -11.72
C GLY A 265 10.32 12.09 -10.23
N ALA A 266 9.47 13.00 -9.75
CA ALA A 266 8.94 12.94 -8.38
C ALA A 266 8.06 11.70 -8.16
N ILE A 267 7.18 11.38 -9.13
CA ILE A 267 6.33 10.18 -9.12
C ILE A 267 7.19 8.91 -9.14
N ALA A 268 8.28 8.88 -9.89
CA ALA A 268 9.25 7.78 -9.86
C ALA A 268 9.82 7.58 -8.45
N GLY A 269 10.09 8.67 -7.71
CA GLY A 269 10.48 8.60 -6.31
C GLY A 269 9.36 8.02 -5.42
N LEU A 270 8.12 8.40 -5.65
CA LEU A 270 6.98 7.77 -4.99
C LEU A 270 6.90 6.27 -5.30
N PHE A 271 7.18 5.85 -6.54
CA PHE A 271 7.26 4.43 -6.92
C PHE A 271 8.33 3.68 -6.12
N GLY A 272 9.50 4.29 -5.92
CA GLY A 272 10.56 3.73 -5.09
C GLY A 272 10.13 3.49 -3.64
N MET A 273 9.50 4.49 -3.00
CA MET A 273 8.95 4.36 -1.66
C MET A 273 7.82 3.32 -1.60
N TYR A 274 6.91 3.35 -2.57
CA TYR A 274 5.81 2.40 -2.66
C TYR A 274 6.31 0.95 -2.74
N LEU A 275 7.32 0.68 -3.55
CA LEU A 275 7.95 -0.65 -3.66
C LEU A 275 8.52 -1.12 -2.32
N MET A 276 9.07 -0.23 -1.51
CA MET A 276 9.65 -0.58 -0.22
C MET A 276 8.60 -0.95 0.84
N TRP A 277 7.42 -0.32 0.78
CA TRP A 277 6.40 -0.47 1.82
C TRP A 277 5.20 -1.31 1.37
N PHE A 278 4.85 -1.30 0.09
CA PHE A 278 3.67 -1.95 -0.48
C PHE A 278 4.02 -3.03 -1.51
N ARG A 279 5.14 -3.72 -1.33
CA ARG A 279 5.69 -4.65 -2.32
C ARG A 279 4.74 -5.77 -2.75
N HIS A 280 3.79 -6.16 -1.90
CA HIS A 280 2.79 -7.20 -2.16
C HIS A 280 1.43 -6.63 -2.58
N ALA A 281 1.26 -5.31 -2.62
CA ALA A 281 0.08 -4.70 -3.21
C ALA A 281 -0.05 -5.15 -4.68
N SER A 282 -1.29 -5.33 -5.11
CA SER A 282 -1.57 -5.81 -6.48
C SER A 282 -2.13 -4.69 -7.34
N LEU A 283 -1.49 -4.46 -8.46
CA LEU A 283 -2.01 -3.63 -9.54
C LEU A 283 -2.70 -4.52 -10.58
N THR A 284 -3.94 -4.23 -10.91
CA THR A 284 -4.68 -4.99 -11.91
C THR A 284 -4.57 -4.29 -13.24
N PHE A 285 -4.09 -5.01 -14.24
CA PHE A 285 -3.96 -4.55 -15.61
C PHE A 285 -5.03 -5.18 -16.50
N MET A 286 -5.48 -4.42 -17.49
CA MET A 286 -6.33 -4.92 -18.56
C MET A 286 -5.46 -5.18 -19.78
N PHE A 287 -5.46 -6.42 -20.27
CA PHE A 287 -4.87 -6.79 -21.55
C PHE A 287 -6.00 -7.12 -22.53
N VAL A 288 -6.35 -6.16 -23.37
CA VAL A 288 -7.49 -6.19 -24.28
C VAL A 288 -8.81 -6.40 -23.52
N ILE A 289 -9.16 -7.66 -23.16
CA ILE A 289 -10.38 -8.03 -22.42
C ILE A 289 -10.07 -8.84 -21.16
N TYR A 290 -8.79 -9.20 -20.92
CA TYR A 290 -8.41 -10.00 -19.77
C TYR A 290 -7.76 -9.14 -18.68
N GLN A 291 -8.25 -9.26 -17.47
CA GLN A 291 -7.62 -8.65 -16.29
C GLN A 291 -6.54 -9.57 -15.76
N LYS A 292 -5.35 -9.03 -15.54
CA LYS A 292 -4.25 -9.73 -14.87
C LYS A 292 -3.73 -8.89 -13.71
N LYS A 293 -3.61 -9.52 -12.56
CA LYS A 293 -2.98 -8.91 -11.39
C LYS A 293 -1.48 -9.05 -11.49
N LEU A 294 -0.78 -7.97 -11.21
CA LEU A 294 0.67 -7.92 -11.14
C LEU A 294 1.06 -7.35 -9.78
N SER A 295 1.97 -8.00 -9.06
CA SER A 295 2.48 -7.41 -7.82
C SER A 295 3.27 -6.13 -8.11
N ALA A 296 3.32 -5.22 -7.14
CA ALA A 296 4.09 -3.99 -7.26
C ALA A 296 5.56 -4.26 -7.64
N VAL A 297 6.16 -5.34 -7.11
CA VAL A 297 7.53 -5.76 -7.46
C VAL A 297 7.69 -5.98 -8.95
N TRP A 298 6.82 -6.78 -9.56
CA TRP A 298 6.91 -7.06 -11.00
C TRP A 298 6.59 -5.83 -11.86
N PHE A 299 5.61 -5.04 -11.45
CA PHE A 299 5.28 -3.81 -12.16
C PHE A 299 6.49 -2.86 -12.21
N PHE A 300 7.08 -2.54 -11.04
CA PHE A 300 8.21 -1.62 -11.00
C PHE A 300 9.49 -2.21 -11.58
N ALA A 301 9.70 -3.54 -11.51
CA ALA A 301 10.82 -4.19 -12.19
C ALA A 301 10.73 -4.04 -13.70
N ILE A 302 9.55 -4.23 -14.30
CA ILE A 302 9.33 -4.01 -15.73
C ILE A 302 9.48 -2.51 -16.04
N TRP A 303 8.87 -1.65 -15.25
CA TRP A 303 8.93 -0.20 -15.45
C TRP A 303 10.38 0.32 -15.43
N ILE A 304 11.19 -0.06 -14.45
CA ILE A 304 12.61 0.36 -14.39
C ILE A 304 13.43 -0.24 -15.54
N ALA A 305 13.15 -1.48 -15.94
CA ALA A 305 13.82 -2.09 -17.09
C ALA A 305 13.55 -1.31 -18.40
N ILE A 306 12.30 -0.86 -18.60
CA ILE A 306 11.92 0.00 -19.73
C ILE A 306 12.65 1.34 -19.66
N ASN A 307 12.78 1.95 -18.48
CA ASN A 307 13.50 3.21 -18.31
C ASN A 307 15.00 3.06 -18.56
N ILE A 308 15.63 1.98 -18.11
CA ILE A 308 17.05 1.69 -18.40
C ILE A 308 17.24 1.46 -19.90
N PHE A 309 16.36 0.69 -20.54
CA PHE A 309 16.41 0.49 -22.00
C PHE A 309 16.23 1.81 -22.75
N GLY A 310 15.28 2.65 -22.32
CA GLY A 310 15.04 3.96 -22.89
C GLY A 310 16.27 4.87 -22.79
N LEU A 311 16.92 4.90 -21.62
CA LEU A 311 18.14 5.69 -21.39
C LEU A 311 19.28 5.28 -22.34
N ILE A 312 19.40 3.98 -22.66
CA ILE A 312 20.51 3.46 -23.48
C ILE A 312 20.21 3.55 -24.97
N VAL A 313 18.94 3.36 -25.39
CA VAL A 313 18.59 3.07 -26.79
C VAL A 313 17.72 4.14 -27.43
N LEU A 314 16.77 4.73 -26.65
CA LEU A 314 15.77 5.62 -27.21
C LEU A 314 16.22 7.09 -27.18
N GLN A 315 15.79 7.85 -28.20
CA GLN A 315 15.98 9.31 -28.29
C GLN A 315 14.61 9.95 -28.59
N ASP A 316 13.66 9.67 -27.73
CA ASP A 316 12.25 10.06 -27.90
C ASP A 316 11.84 11.30 -27.07
N GLY A 317 12.83 11.97 -26.46
CA GLY A 317 12.62 13.16 -25.66
C GLY A 317 12.15 12.88 -24.23
N VAL A 318 12.13 11.61 -23.79
CA VAL A 318 11.82 11.24 -22.41
C VAL A 318 13.08 11.33 -21.55
N ASP A 319 13.01 12.02 -20.40
CA ASP A 319 14.11 12.10 -19.45
C ASP A 319 14.16 10.85 -18.55
N TYR A 320 14.67 9.76 -19.11
CA TYR A 320 14.85 8.48 -18.40
C TYR A 320 15.83 8.59 -17.24
N GLY A 321 16.79 9.53 -17.31
CA GLY A 321 17.73 9.84 -16.23
C GLY A 321 17.02 10.37 -15.00
N ALA A 322 16.10 11.32 -15.18
CA ALA A 322 15.26 11.83 -14.11
C ALA A 322 14.36 10.74 -13.48
N HIS A 323 13.79 9.84 -14.32
CA HIS A 323 12.97 8.72 -13.83
C HIS A 323 13.78 7.76 -12.94
N ILE A 324 14.94 7.32 -13.41
CA ILE A 324 15.82 6.42 -12.67
C ILE A 324 16.32 7.11 -11.40
N GLY A 325 16.74 8.37 -11.49
CA GLY A 325 17.20 9.16 -10.36
C GLY A 325 16.13 9.32 -9.28
N GLY A 326 14.92 9.72 -9.67
CA GLY A 326 13.78 9.82 -8.77
C GLY A 326 13.48 8.50 -8.07
N PHE A 327 13.44 7.41 -8.82
CA PHE A 327 13.20 6.06 -8.28
C PHE A 327 14.26 5.65 -7.26
N VAL A 328 15.54 5.89 -7.54
CA VAL A 328 16.64 5.60 -6.62
C VAL A 328 16.53 6.43 -5.33
N VAL A 329 16.25 7.73 -5.45
CA VAL A 329 16.03 8.60 -4.27
C VAL A 329 14.86 8.08 -3.44
N GLY A 330 13.76 7.70 -4.09
CA GLY A 330 12.60 7.10 -3.41
C GLY A 330 12.90 5.78 -2.72
N LEU A 331 13.69 4.89 -3.35
CA LEU A 331 14.14 3.64 -2.73
C LEU A 331 14.97 3.91 -1.47
N VAL A 332 15.89 4.87 -1.53
CA VAL A 332 16.75 5.26 -0.39
C VAL A 332 15.88 5.79 0.76
N ILE A 333 14.99 6.73 0.48
CA ILE A 333 14.06 7.27 1.48
C ILE A 333 13.18 6.13 2.04
N GLY A 334 12.63 5.32 1.16
CA GLY A 334 11.78 4.18 1.51
C GLY A 334 12.49 3.18 2.43
N TYR A 335 13.75 2.89 2.17
CA TYR A 335 14.57 2.00 2.99
C TYR A 335 14.75 2.55 4.41
N PHE A 336 15.19 3.79 4.56
CA PHE A 336 15.43 4.39 5.87
C PHE A 336 14.16 4.61 6.70
N LEU A 337 13.02 4.82 6.06
CA LEU A 337 11.75 5.03 6.74
C LEU A 337 10.95 3.73 6.97
N LYS A 338 11.36 2.62 6.37
CA LYS A 338 10.58 1.37 6.34
C LYS A 338 10.13 0.92 7.71
N GLU A 339 11.04 0.75 8.66
CA GLU A 339 10.71 0.25 9.99
C GLU A 339 9.69 1.16 10.69
N LYS A 340 9.90 2.47 10.60
CA LYS A 340 9.01 3.46 11.19
C LYS A 340 7.62 3.43 10.55
N VAL A 341 7.55 3.42 9.20
CA VAL A 341 6.28 3.39 8.47
C VAL A 341 5.51 2.11 8.77
N LEU A 342 6.20 0.95 8.80
CA LEU A 342 5.56 -0.32 9.12
C LEU A 342 5.10 -0.39 10.58
N ALA A 343 5.81 0.24 11.52
CA ALA A 343 5.39 0.32 12.91
C ALA A 343 4.17 1.23 13.10
N GLU A 344 4.13 2.36 12.40
CA GLU A 344 3.00 3.32 12.47
C GLU A 344 1.79 2.86 11.62
N ASN A 345 1.96 1.86 10.71
CA ASN A 345 0.92 1.38 9.80
C ASN A 345 0.87 -0.16 9.74
N PRO A 346 0.22 -0.80 10.71
CA PRO A 346 0.19 -2.26 10.83
C PRO A 346 -0.50 -2.97 9.66
N LEU A 347 -1.49 -2.34 9.02
CA LEU A 347 -2.11 -2.89 7.82
C LEU A 347 -1.08 -3.03 6.68
N ILE A 348 -0.19 -2.04 6.51
CA ILE A 348 0.91 -2.12 5.53
C ILE A 348 1.89 -3.23 5.92
N LYS A 349 2.18 -3.38 7.22
CA LYS A 349 3.03 -4.45 7.72
C LYS A 349 2.44 -5.83 7.43
N LEU A 350 1.13 -6.00 7.65
CA LEU A 350 0.40 -7.22 7.34
C LEU A 350 0.48 -7.56 5.84
N LEU A 351 0.26 -6.58 4.97
CA LEU A 351 0.34 -6.77 3.51
C LEU A 351 1.76 -7.11 3.01
N ASN A 352 2.79 -6.87 3.81
CA ASN A 352 4.17 -7.23 3.48
C ASN A 352 4.58 -8.64 3.95
N GLN A 353 3.72 -9.35 4.66
CA GLN A 353 3.98 -10.74 5.02
C GLN A 353 3.74 -11.64 3.80
N PRO A 354 4.62 -12.64 3.54
CA PRO A 354 4.49 -13.53 2.38
C PRO A 354 3.14 -14.29 2.35
N GLU A 355 2.57 -14.51 3.53
CA GLU A 355 1.32 -15.23 3.75
C GLU A 355 0.09 -14.38 3.42
N ALA A 356 0.23 -13.05 3.44
CA ALA A 356 -0.85 -12.11 3.13
C ALA A 356 -1.15 -12.00 1.62
N VAL A 357 -0.44 -12.74 0.76
CA VAL A 357 -0.78 -12.87 -0.65
C VAL A 357 -2.06 -13.68 -0.77
N LEU A 358 -3.18 -12.99 -0.69
CA LEU A 358 -4.48 -13.57 -0.97
C LEU A 358 -4.46 -14.14 -2.40
N LYS A 359 -4.41 -15.45 -2.51
CA LYS A 359 -4.66 -16.14 -3.77
C LYS A 359 -6.13 -15.92 -4.13
N ARG A 360 -6.39 -14.95 -4.95
CA ARG A 360 -7.72 -14.72 -5.54
C ARG A 360 -7.77 -15.27 -6.94
#